data_32bc420e3f181ab7b28e32ce3982fe99
#
_entry.id   32bc420e3f181ab7b28e32ce3982fe99
#
_cell.length_a   1.000
_cell.length_b   1.000
_cell.length_c   1.000
_cell.angle_alpha   90.00
_cell.angle_beta   90.00
_cell.angle_gamma   90.00
#
_symmetry.space_group_name_H-M   'P 1'
#
loop_
_entity.id
_entity.type
_entity.pdbx_description
1 polymer ?
#
loop_
_entity_poly.entity_id
_entity_poly.type
_entity_poly.pdbx_seq_one_letter_code
_entity_poly.pdbx_strand_id
1 'polypeptide(L)'
;MKNQLSFLAVASLLLLNACTTMQTGARVAPEKPAASVPPAVPSPIALLKPSDWGALTGWTDDDILPAWDAFLRSCAVLKNQPLWQETCIQADAMRGQDGATLRQFFESRFVPHQVLNSDGDGNGLITGYYEPLLKGSRKRSGRYRYPLYTTPDELLVIDLSEVYPELKNMRLRGRLQGRKVVPYYSRSEIENNPTSLQGRELLWVDDAVDLFFLQIQGSGRVALENGEVVRIGYSEQNGHPYKS
;
A
#
# COMPACT_ATOMS: atom_id res chain seq x y z
N MET A 1 74.66 22.97 -45.22
CA MET A 1 75.16 24.11 -46.03
C MET A 1 74.14 25.25 -45.85
N LYS A 2 74.73 26.33 -45.28
CA LYS A 2 74.37 27.76 -45.47
C LYS A 2 72.95 28.18 -45.09
N ASN A 3 72.75 28.86 -43.96
CA ASN A 3 72.82 30.34 -43.78
C ASN A 3 71.58 31.03 -44.40
N GLN A 4 70.86 31.98 -43.77
CA GLN A 4 71.22 33.08 -42.88
C GLN A 4 69.98 33.64 -42.21
N LEU A 5 70.04 34.02 -41.03
CA LEU A 5 69.74 35.27 -40.34
C LEU A 5 69.28 36.46 -41.21
N SER A 6 68.28 37.16 -40.77
CA SER A 6 68.28 38.61 -40.66
C SER A 6 67.16 39.16 -39.76
N PHE A 7 67.54 40.04 -38.95
CA PHE A 7 66.95 40.90 -37.93
C PHE A 7 66.01 42.01 -38.47
N LEU A 8 65.29 42.57 -37.52
CA LEU A 8 64.78 43.95 -37.35
C LEU A 8 63.26 44.02 -37.41
N ALA A 9 62.61 44.60 -36.52
CA ALA A 9 62.66 45.56 -35.45
C ALA A 9 61.25 46.16 -35.29
N VAL A 10 60.73 46.16 -34.10
CA VAL A 10 59.96 47.20 -33.41
C VAL A 10 58.91 47.99 -34.15
N ALA A 11 57.65 47.84 -33.77
CA ALA A 11 56.75 48.97 -33.50
C ALA A 11 55.56 48.52 -32.60
N SER A 12 55.56 49.09 -31.39
CA SER A 12 54.41 49.02 -30.45
C SER A 12 53.17 49.71 -31.06
N LEU A 13 52.06 49.03 -31.05
CA LEU A 13 50.74 49.68 -31.07
C LEU A 13 49.81 48.94 -30.13
N LEU A 14 49.56 49.60 -29.01
CA LEU A 14 48.50 49.23 -28.05
C LEU A 14 47.15 49.40 -28.75
N LEU A 15 46.47 48.30 -29.05
CA LEU A 15 45.04 48.30 -29.34
C LEU A 15 44.37 47.46 -28.28
N LEU A 16 43.65 48.12 -27.43
CA LEU A 16 42.66 47.58 -26.51
C LEU A 16 41.57 46.85 -27.28
N ASN A 17 41.63 45.54 -27.37
CA ASN A 17 40.49 44.73 -27.81
C ASN A 17 39.70 44.31 -26.59
N ALA A 18 38.57 44.95 -26.35
CA ALA A 18 37.50 44.51 -25.49
C ALA A 18 36.95 43.17 -26.00
N CYS A 19 37.33 42.09 -25.35
CA CYS A 19 36.66 40.79 -25.56
C CYS A 19 35.24 40.89 -24.98
N THR A 20 34.28 41.12 -25.85
CA THR A 20 32.86 40.89 -25.55
C THR A 20 32.66 39.37 -25.51
N THR A 21 32.67 38.80 -24.32
CA THR A 21 32.20 37.41 -24.11
C THR A 21 30.72 37.37 -24.41
N MET A 22 30.34 36.82 -25.56
CA MET A 22 29.00 36.37 -25.82
C MET A 22 28.68 35.24 -24.82
N GLN A 23 28.02 35.60 -23.72
CA GLN A 23 27.29 34.62 -22.92
C GLN A 23 26.13 34.08 -23.78
N THR A 24 26.30 32.90 -24.36
CA THR A 24 25.18 32.08 -24.84
C THR A 24 24.36 31.74 -23.62
N GLY A 25 23.34 32.55 -23.35
CA GLY A 25 22.33 32.24 -22.35
C GLY A 25 21.62 30.96 -22.79
N ALA A 26 21.98 29.84 -22.18
CA ALA A 26 21.16 28.65 -22.22
C ALA A 26 19.78 29.06 -21.68
N ARG A 27 18.77 29.09 -22.56
CA ARG A 27 17.37 29.22 -22.14
C ARG A 27 17.08 28.03 -21.23
N VAL A 28 17.09 28.28 -19.91
CA VAL A 28 16.48 27.36 -18.95
C VAL A 28 15.02 27.30 -19.31
N ALA A 29 14.58 26.12 -19.78
CA ALA A 29 13.15 25.87 -20.00
C ALA A 29 12.43 26.12 -18.66
N PRO A 30 11.26 26.78 -18.67
CA PRO A 30 10.52 27.00 -17.45
C PRO A 30 10.27 25.65 -16.78
N GLU A 31 10.81 25.46 -15.60
CA GLU A 31 10.57 24.31 -14.75
C GLU A 31 9.06 24.26 -14.47
N LYS A 32 8.42 23.21 -14.95
CA LYS A 32 6.99 22.97 -14.72
C LYS A 32 6.83 22.91 -13.19
N PRO A 33 5.96 23.72 -12.57
CA PRO A 33 5.78 23.69 -11.13
C PRO A 33 5.54 22.24 -10.70
N ALA A 34 6.35 21.74 -9.78
CA ALA A 34 6.10 20.46 -9.15
C ALA A 34 4.68 20.51 -8.59
N ALA A 35 3.83 19.58 -9.02
CA ALA A 35 2.48 19.47 -8.51
C ALA A 35 2.61 19.32 -6.99
N SER A 36 2.18 20.34 -6.24
CA SER A 36 2.13 20.30 -4.80
C SER A 36 1.23 19.12 -4.41
N VAL A 37 1.83 18.10 -3.81
CA VAL A 37 1.07 17.04 -3.14
C VAL A 37 0.23 17.77 -2.09
N PRO A 38 -1.11 17.67 -2.13
CA PRO A 38 -1.94 18.27 -1.09
C PRO A 38 -1.44 17.74 0.25
N PRO A 39 -1.32 18.58 1.28
CA PRO A 39 -0.96 18.09 2.61
C PRO A 39 -1.95 16.98 2.98
N ALA A 40 -1.42 15.85 3.42
CA ALA A 40 -2.25 14.75 3.92
C ALA A 40 -3.15 15.35 5.01
N VAL A 41 -4.45 15.40 4.74
CA VAL A 41 -5.42 15.81 5.74
C VAL A 41 -5.27 14.83 6.89
N PRO A 42 -4.90 15.25 8.11
CA PRO A 42 -4.81 14.34 9.22
C PRO A 42 -6.16 13.65 9.36
N SER A 43 -6.17 12.31 9.33
CA SER A 43 -7.39 11.56 9.58
C SER A 43 -7.97 12.01 10.90
N PRO A 44 -9.26 12.41 10.97
CA PRO A 44 -9.84 12.86 12.21
C PRO A 44 -9.67 11.78 13.27
N ILE A 45 -9.11 12.14 14.42
CA ILE A 45 -8.96 11.21 15.54
C ILE A 45 -10.37 10.94 16.06
N ALA A 46 -10.83 9.70 15.96
CA ALA A 46 -12.12 9.30 16.52
C ALA A 46 -12.09 9.45 18.05
N LEU A 47 -13.11 10.06 18.60
CA LEU A 47 -13.33 10.17 20.04
C LEU A 47 -14.12 8.94 20.50
N LEU A 48 -13.64 8.27 21.54
CA LEU A 48 -14.33 7.14 22.18
C LEU A 48 -15.04 7.64 23.43
N LYS A 49 -16.36 7.56 23.48
CA LYS A 49 -17.17 7.91 24.64
C LYS A 49 -17.74 6.63 25.27
N PRO A 50 -17.46 6.33 26.55
CA PRO A 50 -18.09 5.20 27.22
C PRO A 50 -19.60 5.24 27.11
N SER A 51 -20.24 4.09 26.93
CA SER A 51 -21.67 3.93 26.77
C SER A 51 -22.16 2.72 27.59
N ASP A 52 -23.46 2.53 27.66
CA ASP A 52 -24.08 1.40 28.33
C ASP A 52 -24.56 0.37 27.30
N TRP A 53 -24.57 -0.90 27.69
CA TRP A 53 -25.09 -1.98 26.86
C TRP A 53 -26.54 -1.75 26.43
N GLY A 54 -27.37 -1.15 27.30
CA GLY A 54 -28.75 -0.79 27.00
C GLY A 54 -28.91 0.29 25.92
N ALA A 55 -27.86 1.06 25.62
CA ALA A 55 -27.85 2.04 24.54
C ALA A 55 -27.60 1.42 23.14
N LEU A 56 -27.18 0.14 23.10
CA LEU A 56 -26.95 -0.60 21.86
C LEU A 56 -28.27 -1.17 21.35
N THR A 57 -28.86 -0.52 20.35
CA THR A 57 -30.13 -0.96 19.76
C THR A 57 -29.97 -2.39 19.22
N GLY A 58 -30.89 -3.29 19.63
CA GLY A 58 -30.90 -4.70 19.22
C GLY A 58 -29.94 -5.61 19.96
N TRP A 59 -29.12 -5.12 20.90
CA TRP A 59 -28.16 -5.96 21.63
C TRP A 59 -28.82 -7.16 22.34
N THR A 60 -29.98 -6.96 22.96
CA THR A 60 -30.70 -8.02 23.68
C THR A 60 -31.32 -9.06 22.76
N ASP A 61 -31.62 -8.69 21.52
CA ASP A 61 -32.32 -9.52 20.54
C ASP A 61 -31.37 -10.20 19.53
N ASP A 62 -30.09 -9.82 19.56
CA ASP A 62 -29.07 -10.35 18.63
C ASP A 62 -28.71 -11.80 18.95
N ASP A 63 -28.45 -12.60 17.92
CA ASP A 63 -27.88 -13.93 18.06
C ASP A 63 -26.35 -13.84 18.19
N ILE A 64 -25.85 -14.00 19.41
CA ILE A 64 -24.43 -13.86 19.73
C ILE A 64 -23.58 -15.08 19.32
N LEU A 65 -24.19 -16.24 19.05
CA LEU A 65 -23.47 -17.48 18.76
C LEU A 65 -22.55 -17.39 17.54
N PRO A 66 -22.97 -16.81 16.39
CA PRO A 66 -22.08 -16.65 15.24
C PRO A 66 -20.89 -15.73 15.52
N ALA A 67 -21.09 -14.70 16.36
CA ALA A 67 -20.00 -13.77 16.76
C ALA A 67 -19.00 -14.45 17.68
N TRP A 68 -19.42 -15.42 18.50
CA TRP A 68 -18.55 -16.13 19.43
C TRP A 68 -17.43 -16.86 18.74
N ASP A 69 -17.70 -17.59 17.66
CA ASP A 69 -16.67 -18.28 16.89
C ASP A 69 -15.65 -17.31 16.27
N ALA A 70 -16.09 -16.14 15.85
CA ALA A 70 -15.22 -15.10 15.32
C ALA A 70 -14.31 -14.53 16.45
N PHE A 71 -14.88 -14.31 17.65
CA PHE A 71 -14.14 -13.86 18.81
C PHE A 71 -13.07 -14.87 19.24
N LEU A 72 -13.39 -16.15 19.30
CA LEU A 72 -12.44 -17.22 19.64
C LEU A 72 -11.29 -17.32 18.62
N ARG A 73 -11.57 -17.12 17.32
CA ARG A 73 -10.51 -17.04 16.30
C ARG A 73 -9.59 -15.84 16.52
N SER A 74 -10.14 -14.70 16.93
CA SER A 74 -9.35 -13.52 17.29
C SER A 74 -8.50 -13.79 18.53
N CYS A 75 -9.04 -14.47 19.52
CA CYS A 75 -8.34 -14.87 20.74
C CYS A 75 -7.15 -15.80 20.48
N ALA A 76 -7.16 -16.59 19.40
CA ALA A 76 -6.00 -17.42 19.03
C ALA A 76 -4.71 -16.60 18.86
N VAL A 77 -4.83 -15.34 18.44
CA VAL A 77 -3.73 -14.39 18.28
C VAL A 77 -3.61 -13.46 19.49
N LEU A 78 -4.74 -12.90 19.94
CA LEU A 78 -4.78 -11.88 20.99
C LEU A 78 -4.29 -12.39 22.36
N LYS A 79 -4.45 -13.67 22.67
CA LYS A 79 -3.98 -14.28 23.94
C LYS A 79 -2.47 -14.10 24.21
N ASN A 80 -1.69 -13.77 23.18
CA ASN A 80 -0.26 -13.48 23.31
C ASN A 80 0.00 -12.04 23.80
N GLN A 81 -1.03 -11.20 23.87
CA GLN A 81 -0.95 -9.84 24.37
C GLN A 81 -1.42 -9.83 25.84
N PRO A 82 -0.65 -9.23 26.78
CA PRO A 82 -0.99 -9.26 28.21
C PRO A 82 -2.40 -8.79 28.54
N LEU A 83 -2.88 -7.74 27.84
CA LEU A 83 -4.21 -7.16 28.02
C LEU A 83 -5.35 -8.16 27.70
N TRP A 84 -5.15 -9.07 26.76
CA TRP A 84 -6.16 -9.98 26.26
C TRP A 84 -6.06 -11.40 26.83
N GLN A 85 -4.94 -11.74 27.44
CA GLN A 85 -4.60 -13.10 27.83
C GLN A 85 -5.68 -13.74 28.73
N GLU A 86 -6.04 -13.06 29.82
CA GLU A 86 -7.04 -13.59 30.78
C GLU A 86 -8.42 -13.72 30.10
N THR A 87 -8.86 -12.68 29.41
CA THR A 87 -10.14 -12.67 28.72
C THR A 87 -10.24 -13.81 27.70
N CYS A 88 -9.18 -14.06 26.93
CA CYS A 88 -9.15 -15.12 25.94
C CYS A 88 -9.10 -16.53 26.54
N ILE A 89 -8.43 -16.72 27.68
CA ILE A 89 -8.44 -18.00 28.44
C ILE A 89 -9.85 -18.31 28.91
N GLN A 90 -10.54 -17.32 29.48
CA GLN A 90 -11.90 -17.49 29.96
C GLN A 90 -12.89 -17.73 28.82
N ALA A 91 -12.73 -17.02 27.69
CA ALA A 91 -13.54 -17.24 26.50
C ALA A 91 -13.41 -18.69 25.97
N ASP A 92 -12.20 -19.23 25.94
CA ASP A 92 -11.98 -20.61 25.50
C ASP A 92 -12.67 -21.64 26.40
N ALA A 93 -12.72 -21.40 27.71
CA ALA A 93 -13.42 -22.24 28.67
C ALA A 93 -14.96 -22.21 28.54
N MET A 94 -15.50 -21.21 27.84
CA MET A 94 -16.93 -21.04 27.61
C MET A 94 -17.44 -21.61 26.29
N ARG A 95 -16.67 -22.43 25.61
CA ARG A 95 -17.10 -23.12 24.39
C ARG A 95 -18.33 -23.99 24.65
N GLY A 96 -19.32 -23.88 23.77
CA GLY A 96 -20.57 -24.66 23.85
C GLY A 96 -21.60 -24.12 24.85
N GLN A 97 -21.39 -22.95 25.44
CA GLN A 97 -22.38 -22.26 26.26
C GLN A 97 -23.48 -21.64 25.37
N ASP A 98 -24.65 -21.39 25.98
CA ASP A 98 -25.77 -20.74 25.30
C ASP A 98 -25.55 -19.23 25.08
N GLY A 99 -26.35 -18.64 24.17
CA GLY A 99 -26.22 -17.24 23.80
C GLY A 99 -26.41 -16.25 24.95
N ALA A 100 -27.24 -16.57 25.95
CA ALA A 100 -27.44 -15.71 27.11
C ALA A 100 -26.19 -15.67 28.00
N THR A 101 -25.60 -16.81 28.23
CA THR A 101 -24.34 -16.95 29.00
C THR A 101 -23.18 -16.23 28.27
N LEU A 102 -23.09 -16.35 26.95
CA LEU A 102 -22.07 -15.66 26.15
C LEU A 102 -22.28 -14.15 26.11
N ARG A 103 -23.53 -13.68 26.10
CA ARG A 103 -23.84 -12.24 26.22
C ARG A 103 -23.38 -11.69 27.55
N GLN A 104 -23.64 -12.38 28.66
CA GLN A 104 -23.16 -11.98 29.99
C GLN A 104 -21.64 -11.91 30.04
N PHE A 105 -20.94 -12.80 29.34
CA PHE A 105 -19.47 -12.71 29.23
C PHE A 105 -19.04 -11.37 28.64
N PHE A 106 -19.63 -10.95 27.49
CA PHE A 106 -19.31 -9.66 26.90
C PHE A 106 -19.65 -8.49 27.83
N GLU A 107 -20.83 -8.51 28.44
CA GLU A 107 -21.29 -7.47 29.36
C GLU A 107 -20.41 -7.31 30.61
N SER A 108 -19.85 -8.42 31.09
CA SER A 108 -18.98 -8.43 32.29
C SER A 108 -17.51 -8.07 31.96
N ARG A 109 -17.06 -8.24 30.72
CA ARG A 109 -15.65 -8.09 30.36
C ARG A 109 -15.35 -6.86 29.53
N PHE A 110 -16.35 -6.27 28.90
CA PHE A 110 -16.17 -5.14 28.01
C PHE A 110 -17.07 -3.97 28.38
N VAL A 111 -16.64 -2.79 28.03
CA VAL A 111 -17.43 -1.56 28.11
C VAL A 111 -17.65 -1.05 26.69
N PRO A 112 -18.90 -0.91 26.22
CA PRO A 112 -19.16 -0.35 24.92
C PRO A 112 -18.73 1.12 24.87
N HIS A 113 -18.27 1.57 23.72
CA HIS A 113 -17.92 2.95 23.50
C HIS A 113 -18.57 3.43 22.22
N GLN A 114 -19.21 4.57 22.27
CA GLN A 114 -19.66 5.28 21.09
C GLN A 114 -18.45 5.89 20.38
N VAL A 115 -18.34 5.66 19.07
CA VAL A 115 -17.32 6.28 18.22
C VAL A 115 -17.88 7.60 17.70
N LEU A 116 -17.17 8.68 17.95
CA LEU A 116 -17.55 10.01 17.49
C LEU A 116 -16.46 10.57 16.59
N ASN A 117 -16.86 11.40 15.62
CA ASN A 117 -15.93 12.23 14.86
C ASN A 117 -15.31 13.31 15.76
N SER A 118 -14.27 13.97 15.29
CA SER A 118 -13.57 15.02 16.04
C SER A 118 -14.46 16.23 16.40
N ASP A 119 -15.56 16.43 15.68
CA ASP A 119 -16.59 17.46 15.93
C ASP A 119 -17.70 16.98 16.88
N GLY A 120 -17.63 15.72 17.35
CA GLY A 120 -18.62 15.13 18.24
C GLY A 120 -19.80 14.47 17.53
N ASP A 121 -19.87 14.49 16.18
CA ASP A 121 -20.90 13.78 15.43
C ASP A 121 -20.69 12.25 15.47
N GLY A 122 -21.77 11.50 15.70
CA GLY A 122 -21.79 10.04 15.70
C GLY A 122 -22.05 9.38 14.34
N ASN A 123 -22.26 10.17 13.28
CA ASN A 123 -22.47 9.65 11.95
C ASN A 123 -21.15 9.24 11.32
N GLY A 124 -21.05 8.01 10.83
CA GLY A 124 -19.88 7.46 10.17
C GLY A 124 -20.20 6.90 8.79
N LEU A 125 -19.17 6.67 8.00
CA LEU A 125 -19.27 5.96 6.74
C LEU A 125 -19.05 4.46 6.98
N ILE A 126 -20.04 3.64 6.65
CA ILE A 126 -19.92 2.17 6.64
C ILE A 126 -19.61 1.74 5.22
N THR A 127 -18.48 1.06 5.04
CA THR A 127 -18.09 0.48 3.76
C THR A 127 -18.11 -1.04 3.85
N GLY A 128 -18.52 -1.69 2.76
CA GLY A 128 -18.47 -3.14 2.63
C GLY A 128 -17.28 -3.58 1.79
N TYR A 129 -16.66 -4.67 2.20
CA TYR A 129 -15.67 -5.35 1.41
C TYR A 129 -16.21 -6.69 0.95
N TYR A 130 -15.90 -7.09 -0.26
CA TYR A 130 -16.19 -8.42 -0.75
C TYR A 130 -14.89 -9.14 -1.10
N GLU A 131 -14.90 -10.46 -1.00
CA GLU A 131 -13.78 -11.29 -1.40
C GLU A 131 -14.06 -11.84 -2.79
N PRO A 132 -13.45 -11.29 -3.87
CA PRO A 132 -13.73 -11.76 -5.23
C PRO A 132 -13.30 -13.23 -5.40
N LEU A 133 -14.10 -13.98 -6.15
CA LEU A 133 -13.82 -15.37 -6.52
C LEU A 133 -13.60 -15.45 -8.04
N LEU A 134 -12.35 -15.64 -8.44
CA LEU A 134 -11.94 -15.75 -9.83
C LEU A 134 -11.82 -17.23 -10.24
N LYS A 135 -11.85 -17.48 -11.54
CA LYS A 135 -11.46 -18.78 -12.12
C LYS A 135 -10.05 -18.71 -12.61
N GLY A 136 -9.24 -19.75 -12.32
CA GLY A 136 -7.84 -19.73 -12.68
C GLY A 136 -7.18 -21.09 -12.86
N SER A 137 -5.91 -21.04 -13.20
CA SER A 137 -5.05 -22.20 -13.40
C SER A 137 -3.63 -21.88 -12.92
N ARG A 138 -2.88 -22.93 -12.54
CA ARG A 138 -1.44 -22.80 -12.24
C ARG A 138 -0.58 -22.71 -13.50
N LYS A 139 -1.18 -22.92 -14.68
CA LYS A 139 -0.50 -22.89 -15.97
C LYS A 139 -1.23 -21.94 -16.92
N ARG A 140 -0.45 -21.20 -17.70
CA ARG A 140 -0.99 -20.39 -18.78
C ARG A 140 -1.66 -21.27 -19.84
N SER A 141 -2.82 -20.84 -20.35
CA SER A 141 -3.53 -21.49 -21.44
C SER A 141 -4.25 -20.45 -22.29
N GLY A 142 -4.95 -20.88 -23.35
CA GLY A 142 -5.77 -19.98 -24.18
C GLY A 142 -6.88 -19.27 -23.40
N ARG A 143 -7.41 -19.92 -22.36
CA ARG A 143 -8.44 -19.38 -21.45
C ARG A 143 -7.79 -18.59 -20.32
N TYR A 144 -6.84 -19.16 -19.61
CA TYR A 144 -6.19 -18.55 -18.43
C TYR A 144 -4.92 -17.85 -18.88
N ARG A 145 -5.01 -16.57 -19.20
CA ARG A 145 -3.95 -15.78 -19.83
C ARG A 145 -3.51 -14.55 -19.06
N TYR A 146 -4.27 -14.15 -18.03
CA TYR A 146 -3.97 -12.97 -17.23
C TYR A 146 -3.22 -13.39 -15.95
N PRO A 147 -1.96 -12.99 -15.78
CA PRO A 147 -1.15 -13.45 -14.68
C PRO A 147 -1.44 -12.69 -13.38
N LEU A 148 -1.46 -13.41 -12.27
CA LEU A 148 -1.34 -12.91 -10.93
C LEU A 148 0.08 -13.16 -10.46
N TYR A 149 0.77 -12.13 -9.99
CA TYR A 149 2.18 -12.20 -9.66
C TYR A 149 2.44 -12.27 -8.15
N THR A 150 3.55 -12.89 -7.77
CA THR A 150 4.18 -12.70 -6.46
C THR A 150 4.96 -11.39 -6.44
N THR A 151 5.31 -10.90 -5.24
CA THR A 151 6.14 -9.71 -5.10
C THR A 151 7.54 -9.97 -5.68
N PRO A 152 8.02 -9.14 -6.60
CA PRO A 152 9.36 -9.28 -7.18
C PRO A 152 10.45 -8.81 -6.21
N ASP A 153 11.61 -9.45 -6.25
CA ASP A 153 12.72 -9.17 -5.32
C ASP A 153 13.33 -7.78 -5.56
N GLU A 154 13.21 -7.24 -6.77
CA GLU A 154 13.71 -5.90 -7.11
C GLU A 154 12.77 -4.77 -6.65
N LEU A 155 11.58 -5.09 -6.14
CA LEU A 155 10.71 -4.10 -5.52
C LEU A 155 11.21 -3.77 -4.12
N LEU A 156 11.84 -2.63 -3.98
CA LEU A 156 12.40 -2.16 -2.71
C LEU A 156 11.36 -1.41 -1.89
N VAL A 157 11.28 -1.75 -0.60
CA VAL A 157 10.64 -0.92 0.41
C VAL A 157 11.66 0.10 0.90
N ILE A 158 11.32 1.38 0.81
CA ILE A 158 12.22 2.47 1.18
C ILE A 158 11.74 3.05 2.50
N ASP A 159 12.50 2.82 3.56
CA ASP A 159 12.26 3.42 4.87
C ASP A 159 13.45 4.31 5.24
N LEU A 160 13.21 5.60 5.30
CA LEU A 160 14.17 6.63 5.68
C LEU A 160 13.69 7.39 6.93
N SER A 161 12.71 6.86 7.64
CA SER A 161 12.04 7.54 8.75
C SER A 161 12.95 7.84 9.95
N GLU A 162 14.06 7.12 10.11
CA GLU A 162 15.05 7.40 11.15
C GLU A 162 15.79 8.73 10.91
N VAL A 163 15.97 9.13 9.65
CA VAL A 163 16.67 10.37 9.26
C VAL A 163 15.67 11.46 8.87
N TYR A 164 14.56 11.07 8.26
CA TYR A 164 13.49 11.95 7.78
C TYR A 164 12.17 11.52 8.40
N PRO A 165 11.83 11.96 9.64
CA PRO A 165 10.64 11.54 10.37
C PRO A 165 9.32 11.79 9.64
N GLU A 166 9.28 12.79 8.75
CA GLU A 166 8.12 13.10 7.89
C GLU A 166 7.77 11.97 6.91
N LEU A 167 8.72 11.09 6.60
CA LEU A 167 8.51 9.95 5.70
C LEU A 167 7.93 8.72 6.40
N LYS A 168 7.80 8.72 7.73
CA LYS A 168 7.39 7.55 8.54
C LYS A 168 6.09 6.88 8.07
N ASN A 169 5.15 7.67 7.56
CA ASN A 169 3.85 7.16 7.11
C ASN A 169 3.73 7.06 5.59
N MET A 170 4.82 7.31 4.87
CA MET A 170 4.84 7.23 3.41
C MET A 170 5.21 5.82 2.94
N ARG A 171 4.41 5.29 2.02
CA ARG A 171 4.66 3.98 1.41
C ARG A 171 5.56 4.13 0.18
N LEU A 172 6.85 4.44 0.42
CA LEU A 172 7.80 4.63 -0.66
C LEU A 172 8.26 3.28 -1.20
N ARG A 173 8.19 3.15 -2.53
CA ARG A 173 8.63 1.96 -3.27
C ARG A 173 9.50 2.36 -4.44
N GLY A 174 10.49 1.54 -4.72
CA GLY A 174 11.42 1.80 -5.80
C GLY A 174 12.15 0.55 -6.28
N ARG A 175 13.04 0.76 -7.21
CA ARG A 175 13.98 -0.24 -7.72
C ARG A 175 15.36 0.36 -7.90
N LEU A 176 16.38 -0.47 -7.91
CA LEU A 176 17.74 -0.01 -8.21
C LEU A 176 17.94 0.21 -9.71
N GLN A 177 18.53 1.34 -10.05
CA GLN A 177 19.07 1.63 -11.38
C GLN A 177 20.52 2.09 -11.22
N GLY A 178 21.45 1.18 -11.40
CA GLY A 178 22.84 1.40 -11.05
C GLY A 178 22.97 1.69 -9.55
N ARG A 179 23.40 2.91 -9.18
CA ARG A 179 23.56 3.36 -7.78
C ARG A 179 22.40 4.24 -7.28
N LYS A 180 21.33 4.36 -8.05
CA LYS A 180 20.17 5.20 -7.70
C LYS A 180 18.96 4.33 -7.42
N VAL A 181 18.16 4.72 -6.43
CA VAL A 181 16.81 4.23 -6.26
C VAL A 181 15.89 5.12 -7.08
N VAL A 182 15.17 4.51 -8.01
CA VAL A 182 14.17 5.17 -8.86
C VAL A 182 12.80 4.60 -8.57
N PRO A 183 11.68 5.27 -8.93
CA PRO A 183 10.35 4.71 -8.75
C PRO A 183 10.24 3.31 -9.36
N TYR A 184 9.47 2.44 -8.72
CA TYR A 184 9.15 1.14 -9.31
C TYR A 184 8.29 1.32 -10.57
N TYR A 185 8.11 0.28 -11.32
CA TYR A 185 7.30 0.34 -12.55
C TYR A 185 5.84 0.68 -12.23
N SER A 186 5.27 1.55 -13.04
CA SER A 186 3.83 1.80 -13.04
C SER A 186 3.07 0.57 -13.53
N ARG A 187 1.77 0.50 -13.26
CA ARG A 187 0.91 -0.57 -13.78
C ARG A 187 1.03 -0.72 -15.29
N SER A 188 0.99 0.39 -16.02
CA SER A 188 1.09 0.39 -17.49
C SER A 188 2.45 -0.16 -17.97
N GLU A 189 3.54 0.18 -17.30
CA GLU A 189 4.87 -0.36 -17.63
C GLU A 189 4.94 -1.86 -17.36
N ILE A 190 4.37 -2.35 -16.26
CA ILE A 190 4.31 -3.78 -15.93
C ILE A 190 3.50 -4.54 -16.98
N GLU A 191 2.33 -4.03 -17.35
CA GLU A 191 1.43 -4.69 -18.31
C GLU A 191 1.99 -4.68 -19.75
N ASN A 192 2.71 -3.63 -20.14
CA ASN A 192 3.28 -3.50 -21.47
C ASN A 192 4.70 -4.10 -21.59
N ASN A 193 5.33 -4.48 -20.49
CA ASN A 193 6.63 -5.14 -20.50
C ASN A 193 6.51 -6.58 -19.93
N PRO A 194 6.18 -7.58 -20.74
CA PRO A 194 5.92 -8.93 -20.27
C PRO A 194 7.16 -9.61 -19.64
N THR A 195 8.34 -9.03 -19.79
CA THR A 195 9.57 -9.58 -19.18
C THR A 195 9.86 -9.04 -17.79
N SER A 196 9.21 -7.95 -17.37
CA SER A 196 9.48 -7.28 -16.08
C SER A 196 9.16 -8.18 -14.87
N LEU A 197 8.17 -9.08 -14.99
CA LEU A 197 7.77 -10.01 -13.93
C LEU A 197 7.80 -11.47 -14.38
N GLN A 198 8.58 -11.79 -15.42
CA GLN A 198 8.70 -13.14 -15.93
C GLN A 198 9.25 -14.07 -14.85
N GLY A 199 8.59 -15.23 -14.64
CA GLY A 199 8.94 -16.21 -13.62
C GLY A 199 8.38 -15.89 -12.22
N ARG A 200 7.58 -14.82 -12.09
CA ARG A 200 6.89 -14.44 -10.85
C ARG A 200 5.39 -14.73 -10.89
N GLU A 201 4.92 -15.41 -11.93
CA GLU A 201 3.51 -15.77 -12.08
C GLU A 201 3.11 -16.81 -11.04
N LEU A 202 2.20 -16.42 -10.15
CA LEU A 202 1.62 -17.30 -9.12
C LEU A 202 0.50 -18.16 -9.69
N LEU A 203 -0.41 -17.54 -10.41
CA LEU A 203 -1.58 -18.12 -11.05
C LEU A 203 -1.93 -17.35 -12.33
N TRP A 204 -2.77 -17.94 -13.16
CA TRP A 204 -3.32 -17.34 -14.37
C TRP A 204 -4.85 -17.36 -14.28
N VAL A 205 -5.52 -16.23 -14.54
CA VAL A 205 -6.97 -16.12 -14.47
C VAL A 205 -7.56 -15.87 -15.85
N ASP A 206 -8.87 -16.08 -15.99
CA ASP A 206 -9.58 -16.01 -17.28
C ASP A 206 -10.12 -14.62 -17.60
N ASP A 207 -10.26 -13.73 -16.60
CA ASP A 207 -10.83 -12.40 -16.80
C ASP A 207 -9.92 -11.30 -16.26
N ALA A 208 -9.64 -10.29 -17.10
CA ALA A 208 -8.77 -9.16 -16.75
C ALA A 208 -9.45 -8.16 -15.81
N VAL A 209 -10.78 -8.03 -15.90
CA VAL A 209 -11.55 -7.09 -15.07
C VAL A 209 -11.66 -7.65 -13.66
N ASP A 210 -11.95 -8.94 -13.51
CA ASP A 210 -11.97 -9.61 -12.22
C ASP A 210 -10.58 -9.55 -11.55
N LEU A 211 -9.51 -9.75 -12.33
CA LEU A 211 -8.15 -9.59 -11.83
C LEU A 211 -7.88 -8.17 -11.34
N PHE A 212 -8.33 -7.16 -12.09
CA PHE A 212 -8.18 -5.76 -11.69
C PHE A 212 -8.89 -5.51 -10.34
N PHE A 213 -10.13 -5.97 -10.19
CA PHE A 213 -10.87 -5.79 -8.94
C PHE A 213 -10.23 -6.55 -7.77
N LEU A 214 -9.72 -7.77 -8.00
CA LEU A 214 -8.97 -8.50 -6.98
C LEU A 214 -7.74 -7.70 -6.51
N GLN A 215 -7.01 -7.08 -7.43
CA GLN A 215 -5.85 -6.25 -7.10
C GLN A 215 -6.23 -4.96 -6.35
N ILE A 216 -7.37 -4.36 -6.66
CA ILE A 216 -7.90 -3.20 -5.92
C ILE A 216 -8.33 -3.61 -4.50
N GLN A 217 -9.02 -4.74 -4.35
CA GLN A 217 -9.42 -5.28 -3.03
C GLN A 217 -8.20 -5.75 -2.21
N GLY A 218 -7.14 -6.18 -2.89
CA GLY A 218 -5.91 -6.68 -2.29
C GLY A 218 -5.99 -8.12 -1.77
N SER A 219 -7.17 -8.75 -1.79
CA SER A 219 -7.37 -10.16 -1.42
C SER A 219 -8.52 -10.76 -2.18
N GLY A 220 -8.52 -12.09 -2.30
CA GLY A 220 -9.58 -12.83 -3.01
C GLY A 220 -9.32 -14.31 -3.04
N ARG A 221 -10.10 -15.03 -3.84
CA ARG A 221 -9.97 -16.47 -4.04
C ARG A 221 -9.90 -16.79 -5.52
N VAL A 222 -9.14 -17.82 -5.87
CA VAL A 222 -9.06 -18.35 -7.23
C VAL A 222 -9.47 -19.81 -7.20
N ALA A 223 -10.59 -20.14 -7.86
CA ALA A 223 -11.04 -21.51 -8.05
C ALA A 223 -10.31 -22.13 -9.25
N LEU A 224 -9.55 -23.18 -9.00
CA LEU A 224 -8.82 -23.92 -10.01
C LEU A 224 -9.69 -25.01 -10.67
N GLU A 225 -9.32 -25.45 -11.86
CA GLU A 225 -10.06 -26.47 -12.63
C GLU A 225 -10.17 -27.83 -11.91
N ASN A 226 -9.25 -28.13 -11.01
CA ASN A 226 -9.28 -29.35 -10.18
C ASN A 226 -10.17 -29.24 -8.94
N GLY A 227 -10.90 -28.14 -8.76
CA GLY A 227 -11.77 -27.88 -7.61
C GLY A 227 -11.03 -27.27 -6.39
N GLU A 228 -9.73 -27.13 -6.44
CA GLU A 228 -8.95 -26.41 -5.40
C GLU A 228 -9.33 -24.93 -5.40
N VAL A 229 -9.47 -24.34 -4.21
CA VAL A 229 -9.64 -22.87 -4.04
C VAL A 229 -8.41 -22.30 -3.36
N VAL A 230 -7.66 -21.48 -4.09
CA VAL A 230 -6.46 -20.81 -3.60
C VAL A 230 -6.85 -19.44 -3.05
N ARG A 231 -6.46 -19.14 -1.81
CA ARG A 231 -6.62 -17.81 -1.22
C ARG A 231 -5.45 -16.92 -1.60
N ILE A 232 -5.78 -15.72 -2.05
CA ILE A 232 -4.82 -14.68 -2.42
C ILE A 232 -4.91 -13.56 -1.38
N GLY A 233 -3.76 -13.18 -0.83
CA GLY A 233 -3.64 -12.08 0.12
C GLY A 233 -2.78 -10.96 -0.44
N TYR A 234 -3.01 -9.75 0.06
CA TYR A 234 -2.17 -8.59 -0.23
C TYR A 234 -0.73 -8.86 0.21
N SER A 235 0.20 -8.53 -0.65
CA SER A 235 1.63 -8.60 -0.37
C SER A 235 2.25 -7.20 -0.44
N GLU A 236 2.22 -6.56 -1.62
CA GLU A 236 2.88 -5.27 -1.81
C GLU A 236 2.20 -4.44 -2.92
N GLN A 237 2.59 -3.17 -3.02
CA GLN A 237 2.15 -2.24 -4.07
C GLN A 237 3.36 -1.62 -4.76
N ASN A 238 3.16 -1.06 -5.95
CA ASN A 238 4.24 -0.46 -6.74
C ASN A 238 4.62 0.98 -6.31
N GLY A 239 3.96 1.55 -5.30
CA GLY A 239 4.25 2.90 -4.79
C GLY A 239 3.72 4.06 -5.64
N HIS A 240 3.04 3.79 -6.75
CA HIS A 240 2.43 4.84 -7.56
C HIS A 240 1.08 5.27 -6.96
N PRO A 241 0.74 6.57 -7.02
CA PRO A 241 -0.58 7.04 -6.61
C PRO A 241 -1.65 6.46 -7.54
N TYR A 242 -2.80 6.13 -6.95
CA TYR A 242 -3.97 5.71 -7.73
C TYR A 242 -4.44 6.85 -8.65
N LYS A 243 -4.71 6.50 -9.90
CA LYS A 243 -5.34 7.39 -10.88
C LYS A 243 -6.66 6.76 -11.31
N SER A 244 -7.76 7.45 -11.00
CA SER A 244 -9.12 7.09 -11.46
C SER A 244 -9.28 7.32 -12.95
#